data_2cb8d2d9bfccc25279eb422ea2d0b412
#
_entry.id   2cb8d2d9bfccc25279eb422ea2d0b412
#
_cell.length_a   1.000
_cell.length_b   1.000
_cell.length_c   1.000
_cell.angle_alpha   90.00
_cell.angle_beta   90.00
_cell.angle_gamma   90.00
#
_symmetry.space_group_name_H-M   'P 1'
#
loop_
_entity.id
_entity.type
_entity.pdbx_description
1 polymer ?
#
loop_
_entity_poly.entity_id
_entity_poly.type
_entity_poly.pdbx_seq_one_letter_code
_entity_poly.pdbx_strand_id
1 'polypeptide(L)'
;LLDLLVYWSQNCFSSVKWDGLLSHKFKLDFGVRQGSVLSPFLFAIYLDDLIDFRRSGHSNCVILYADDIMLLVRSVCELQCMLTACERELSWLDMSINSNKCCCMRIGPRSNVKCSNLTTSNGSDLPWVTDMRYLGVHIIQSRIFKCSFDQAKRSFHRSLNAVYGRVGRYASEEVVIKLITIKCLPILLYGTEACALNKADLYSFDFIVN
;
A
#
# COMPACT_ATOMS: atom_id res chain seq x y z
N LEU A 1 -8.94 16.86 26.64
CA LEU A 1 -8.14 16.11 25.70
C LEU A 1 -7.78 16.96 24.49
N LEU A 2 -8.77 17.63 23.86
CA LEU A 2 -8.55 18.50 22.71
C LEU A 2 -7.54 19.61 23.02
N ASP A 3 -7.69 20.29 24.13
CA ASP A 3 -6.77 21.35 24.57
C ASP A 3 -5.33 20.84 24.74
N LEU A 4 -5.18 19.60 25.23
CA LEU A 4 -3.87 18.95 25.35
C LEU A 4 -3.25 18.70 23.98
N LEU A 5 -4.03 18.23 23.00
CA LEU A 5 -3.56 18.00 21.63
C LEU A 5 -3.17 19.31 20.94
N VAL A 6 -3.98 20.36 21.13
CA VAL A 6 -3.69 21.71 20.62
C VAL A 6 -2.39 22.25 21.23
N TYR A 7 -2.26 22.21 22.55
CA TYR A 7 -1.03 22.62 23.23
C TYR A 7 0.20 21.86 22.76
N TRP A 8 0.07 20.53 22.59
CA TRP A 8 1.15 19.68 22.13
C TRP A 8 1.56 20.00 20.68
N SER A 9 0.62 20.18 19.77
CA SER A 9 0.90 20.52 18.37
C SER A 9 1.56 21.90 18.25
N GLN A 10 1.14 22.88 19.05
CA GLN A 10 1.72 24.22 19.06
C GLN A 10 3.16 24.27 19.62
N ASN A 11 3.55 23.29 20.43
CA ASN A 11 4.86 23.19 21.06
C ASN A 11 5.76 22.10 20.48
N CYS A 12 5.55 21.72 19.21
CA CYS A 12 6.39 20.77 18.52
C CYS A 12 7.62 21.45 17.90
N PHE A 13 8.81 20.97 18.28
CA PHE A 13 10.08 21.43 17.73
C PHE A 13 10.88 20.26 17.19
N SER A 14 11.70 20.51 16.16
CA SER A 14 12.62 19.55 15.58
C SER A 14 13.99 20.17 15.36
N SER A 15 15.00 19.33 15.16
CA SER A 15 16.33 19.72 14.75
C SER A 15 16.92 18.67 13.80
N VAL A 16 17.77 19.08 12.89
CA VAL A 16 18.47 18.17 11.97
C VAL A 16 19.81 17.76 12.58
N LYS A 17 20.08 16.45 12.60
CA LYS A 17 21.38 15.92 12.98
C LYS A 17 22.13 15.48 11.72
N TRP A 18 23.28 16.08 11.47
CA TRP A 18 24.15 15.75 10.36
C TRP A 18 25.60 15.63 10.84
N ASP A 19 26.22 14.49 10.57
CA ASP A 19 27.63 14.21 10.95
C ASP A 19 28.01 14.59 12.39
N GLY A 20 27.13 14.26 13.34
CA GLY A 20 27.32 14.57 14.76
C GLY A 20 26.95 15.99 15.18
N LEU A 21 26.73 16.90 14.27
CA LEU A 21 26.27 18.27 14.52
C LEU A 21 24.74 18.36 14.56
N LEU A 22 24.22 19.20 15.43
CA LEU A 22 22.79 19.50 15.53
C LEU A 22 22.52 20.93 15.03
N SER A 23 21.49 21.09 14.20
CA SER A 23 20.99 22.40 13.81
C SER A 23 20.30 23.10 14.98
N HIS A 24 20.03 24.40 14.84
CA HIS A 24 19.07 25.08 15.71
C HIS A 24 17.73 24.40 15.66
N LYS A 25 16.99 24.45 16.81
CA LYS A 25 15.62 23.97 16.89
C LYS A 25 14.72 24.85 16.05
N PHE A 26 13.87 24.24 15.24
CA PHE A 26 12.80 24.93 14.49
C PHE A 26 11.44 24.34 14.86
N LYS A 27 10.43 25.18 14.81
CA LYS A 27 9.06 24.82 15.14
C LYS A 27 8.46 24.02 13.97
N LEU A 28 7.67 23.01 14.30
CA LEU A 28 6.87 22.26 13.34
C LEU A 28 5.44 22.81 13.38
N ASP A 29 5.08 23.59 12.38
CA ASP A 29 3.76 24.22 12.29
C ASP A 29 2.76 23.39 11.48
N PHE A 30 3.21 22.33 10.82
CA PHE A 30 2.39 21.49 9.95
C PHE A 30 2.80 20.01 10.01
N GLY A 31 1.81 19.11 9.81
CA GLY A 31 2.00 17.68 9.71
C GLY A 31 1.95 16.92 11.04
N VAL A 32 2.03 15.60 10.95
CA VAL A 32 2.06 14.70 12.10
C VAL A 32 3.47 14.13 12.30
N ARG A 33 3.81 13.86 13.56
CA ARG A 33 5.12 13.32 13.91
C ARG A 33 5.29 11.90 13.36
N GLN A 34 6.27 11.69 12.48
CA GLN A 34 6.59 10.37 11.97
C GLN A 34 7.06 9.44 13.11
N GLY A 35 6.46 8.24 13.20
CA GLY A 35 6.74 7.28 14.28
C GLY A 35 6.01 7.52 15.61
N SER A 36 5.13 8.55 15.69
CA SER A 36 4.25 8.73 16.85
C SER A 36 3.10 7.73 16.81
N VAL A 37 2.71 7.22 17.99
CA VAL A 37 1.56 6.30 18.14
C VAL A 37 0.23 6.95 17.73
N LEU A 38 0.09 8.26 17.93
CA LEU A 38 -1.13 9.01 17.58
C LEU A 38 -1.21 9.43 16.11
N SER A 39 -0.09 9.49 15.41
CA SER A 39 -0.06 9.99 14.03
C SER A 39 -0.96 9.21 13.06
N PRO A 40 -1.02 7.89 13.07
CA PRO A 40 -1.94 7.14 12.20
C PRO A 40 -3.40 7.43 12.50
N PHE A 41 -3.78 7.60 13.76
CA PHE A 41 -5.15 7.94 14.16
C PHE A 41 -5.53 9.35 13.74
N LEU A 42 -4.65 10.33 13.96
CA LEU A 42 -4.89 11.71 13.56
C LEU A 42 -4.98 11.83 12.04
N PHE A 43 -4.15 11.10 11.31
CA PHE A 43 -4.20 11.09 9.86
C PHE A 43 -5.48 10.42 9.34
N ALA A 44 -5.94 9.33 9.96
CA ALA A 44 -7.20 8.69 9.60
C ALA A 44 -8.40 9.61 9.83
N ILE A 45 -8.43 10.35 10.95
CA ILE A 45 -9.48 11.36 11.23
C ILE A 45 -9.41 12.50 10.20
N TYR A 46 -8.20 12.92 9.82
CA TYR A 46 -8.00 13.98 8.83
C TYR A 46 -8.53 13.61 7.44
N LEU A 47 -8.48 12.31 7.09
CA LEU A 47 -9.00 11.78 5.83
C LEU A 47 -10.45 11.27 5.92
N ASP A 48 -11.12 11.38 7.07
CA ASP A 48 -12.43 10.76 7.29
C ASP A 48 -13.50 11.30 6.32
N ASP A 49 -13.42 12.57 5.97
CA ASP A 49 -14.33 13.22 5.03
C ASP A 49 -14.23 12.62 3.60
N LEU A 50 -13.09 12.03 3.22
CA LEU A 50 -12.94 11.29 1.96
C LEU A 50 -13.85 10.05 1.89
N ILE A 51 -14.29 9.52 3.03
CA ILE A 51 -15.13 8.33 3.12
C ILE A 51 -16.61 8.67 2.86
N ASP A 52 -17.02 9.92 3.02
CA ASP A 52 -18.42 10.37 2.85
C ASP A 52 -18.95 10.20 1.41
N PHE A 53 -18.09 9.92 0.42
CA PHE A 53 -18.51 9.47 -0.92
C PHE A 53 -19.35 8.20 -0.93
N ARG A 54 -19.39 7.43 0.16
CA ARG A 54 -20.28 6.27 0.35
C ARG A 54 -21.77 6.66 0.36
N ARG A 55 -22.12 7.90 0.66
CA ARG A 55 -23.52 8.34 0.85
C ARG A 55 -24.30 8.51 -0.45
N SER A 56 -23.66 8.46 -1.61
CA SER A 56 -24.31 8.63 -2.91
C SER A 56 -25.06 7.40 -3.44
N GLY A 57 -25.34 6.38 -2.62
CA GLY A 57 -26.19 5.23 -3.01
C GLY A 57 -25.63 4.30 -4.09
N HIS A 58 -24.40 4.48 -4.53
CA HIS A 58 -23.74 3.67 -5.53
C HIS A 58 -22.88 2.59 -4.85
N SER A 59 -22.75 1.42 -5.48
CA SER A 59 -21.90 0.31 -5.01
C SER A 59 -20.39 0.59 -5.15
N ASN A 60 -20.01 1.84 -4.93
CA ASN A 60 -18.63 2.31 -5.00
C ASN A 60 -17.96 2.15 -3.63
N CYS A 61 -16.70 1.77 -3.62
CA CYS A 61 -15.93 1.59 -2.39
C CYS A 61 -14.61 2.36 -2.46
N VAL A 62 -14.30 3.05 -1.38
CA VAL A 62 -13.00 3.68 -1.16
C VAL A 62 -12.32 2.90 -0.02
N ILE A 63 -11.10 2.46 -0.26
CA ILE A 63 -10.25 1.83 0.75
C ILE A 63 -9.06 2.75 1.00
N LEU A 64 -8.91 3.17 2.25
CA LEU A 64 -7.82 4.02 2.70
C LEU A 64 -6.85 3.19 3.56
N TYR A 65 -5.58 3.28 3.25
CA TYR A 65 -4.52 2.70 4.08
C TYR A 65 -3.32 3.65 4.10
N ALA A 66 -3.16 4.38 5.19
CA ALA A 66 -2.23 5.50 5.30
C ALA A 66 -2.40 6.47 4.11
N ASP A 67 -1.36 6.69 3.31
CA ASP A 67 -1.35 7.52 2.12
C ASP A 67 -1.88 6.83 0.83
N ASP A 68 -2.12 5.52 0.89
CA ASP A 68 -2.63 4.76 -0.25
C ASP A 68 -4.17 4.82 -0.30
N ILE A 69 -4.71 5.28 -1.43
CA ILE A 69 -6.15 5.36 -1.71
C ILE A 69 -6.49 4.41 -2.84
N MET A 70 -7.38 3.45 -2.60
CA MET A 70 -7.92 2.56 -3.62
C MET A 70 -9.39 2.87 -3.89
N LEU A 71 -9.70 3.20 -5.14
CA LEU A 71 -11.06 3.47 -5.62
C LEU A 71 -11.58 2.24 -6.37
N LEU A 72 -12.69 1.67 -5.91
CA LEU A 72 -13.34 0.51 -6.53
C LEU A 72 -14.71 0.91 -7.05
N VAL A 73 -14.91 0.76 -8.35
CA VAL A 73 -16.14 1.18 -9.04
C VAL A 73 -16.52 0.19 -10.15
N ARG A 74 -17.74 0.30 -10.67
CA ARG A 74 -18.26 -0.59 -11.71
C ARG A 74 -17.96 -0.10 -13.13
N SER A 75 -17.78 1.19 -13.34
CA SER A 75 -17.57 1.80 -14.66
C SER A 75 -16.43 2.82 -14.67
N VAL A 76 -15.86 3.05 -15.85
CA VAL A 76 -14.79 4.04 -16.04
C VAL A 76 -15.31 5.46 -15.79
N CYS A 77 -16.56 5.75 -16.16
CA CYS A 77 -17.16 7.06 -15.89
C CYS A 77 -17.30 7.32 -14.38
N GLU A 78 -17.77 6.33 -13.63
CA GLU A 78 -17.82 6.44 -12.16
C GLU A 78 -16.43 6.61 -11.55
N LEU A 79 -15.40 5.92 -12.10
CA LEU A 79 -14.04 6.06 -11.63
C LEU A 79 -13.51 7.48 -11.85
N GLN A 80 -13.79 8.07 -13.02
CA GLN A 80 -13.43 9.46 -13.28
C GLN A 80 -14.15 10.44 -12.34
N CYS A 81 -15.44 10.23 -12.08
CA CYS A 81 -16.19 11.06 -11.14
C CYS A 81 -15.61 10.95 -9.71
N MET A 82 -15.30 9.73 -9.27
CA MET A 82 -14.70 9.52 -7.93
C MET A 82 -13.29 10.09 -7.83
N LEU A 83 -12.49 9.95 -8.89
CA LEU A 83 -11.14 10.53 -8.92
C LEU A 83 -11.22 12.05 -8.76
N THR A 84 -12.06 12.71 -9.58
CA THR A 84 -12.24 14.17 -9.51
C THR A 84 -12.75 14.64 -8.15
N ALA A 85 -13.66 13.89 -7.55
CA ALA A 85 -14.18 14.21 -6.23
C ALA A 85 -13.09 14.01 -5.15
N CYS A 86 -12.30 12.93 -5.24
CA CYS A 86 -11.18 12.67 -4.35
C CYS A 86 -10.11 13.77 -4.45
N GLU A 87 -9.76 14.20 -5.66
CA GLU A 87 -8.81 15.30 -5.89
C GLU A 87 -9.29 16.61 -5.28
N ARG A 88 -10.59 16.91 -5.36
CA ARG A 88 -11.17 18.11 -4.76
C ARG A 88 -11.04 18.11 -3.24
N GLU A 89 -11.37 17.00 -2.58
CA GLU A 89 -11.26 16.90 -1.13
C GLU A 89 -9.79 16.90 -0.67
N LEU A 90 -8.90 16.21 -1.40
CA LEU A 90 -7.47 16.27 -1.11
C LEU A 90 -6.91 17.69 -1.27
N SER A 91 -7.35 18.43 -2.29
CA SER A 91 -6.95 19.83 -2.48
C SER A 91 -7.41 20.73 -1.33
N TRP A 92 -8.60 20.46 -0.77
CA TRP A 92 -9.08 21.16 0.42
C TRP A 92 -8.23 20.87 1.67
N LEU A 93 -7.62 19.69 1.72
CA LEU A 93 -6.69 19.25 2.77
C LEU A 93 -5.22 19.64 2.49
N ASP A 94 -4.95 20.51 1.51
CA ASP A 94 -3.59 20.87 1.02
C ASP A 94 -2.76 19.65 0.58
N MET A 95 -3.42 18.62 0.08
CA MET A 95 -2.79 17.42 -0.46
C MET A 95 -3.03 17.28 -1.95
N SER A 96 -2.16 16.54 -2.64
CA SER A 96 -2.27 16.27 -4.07
C SER A 96 -1.97 14.82 -4.41
N ILE A 97 -2.61 14.32 -5.46
CA ILE A 97 -2.35 12.97 -5.97
C ILE A 97 -1.04 12.96 -6.76
N ASN A 98 -0.18 11.98 -6.48
CA ASN A 98 1.00 11.74 -7.28
C ASN A 98 0.65 10.86 -8.49
N SER A 99 0.35 11.49 -9.63
CA SER A 99 -0.05 10.79 -10.87
C SER A 99 0.97 9.75 -11.36
N ASN A 100 2.28 9.97 -11.09
CA ASN A 100 3.34 9.04 -11.50
C ASN A 100 3.31 7.71 -10.71
N LYS A 101 2.69 7.69 -9.53
CA LYS A 101 2.54 6.48 -8.70
C LYS A 101 1.15 5.86 -8.82
N CYS A 102 0.20 6.59 -9.42
CA CYS A 102 -1.16 6.11 -9.61
C CYS A 102 -1.27 5.25 -10.87
N CYS A 103 -2.10 4.23 -10.80
CA CYS A 103 -2.42 3.41 -11.95
C CYS A 103 -3.86 2.88 -11.86
N CYS A 104 -4.37 2.44 -12.99
CA CYS A 104 -5.71 1.89 -13.12
C CYS A 104 -5.65 0.45 -13.57
N MET A 105 -6.57 -0.37 -13.06
CA MET A 105 -6.71 -1.77 -13.47
C MET A 105 -8.18 -2.13 -13.66
N ARG A 106 -8.43 -2.99 -14.62
CA ARG A 106 -9.76 -3.54 -14.86
C ARG A 106 -9.81 -5.01 -14.54
N ILE A 107 -10.75 -5.40 -13.66
CA ILE A 107 -11.01 -6.79 -13.31
C ILE A 107 -12.45 -7.10 -13.74
N GLY A 108 -12.67 -8.28 -14.32
CA GLY A 108 -14.00 -8.73 -14.74
C GLY A 108 -14.03 -9.34 -16.14
N PRO A 109 -15.23 -9.74 -16.62
CA PRO A 109 -15.38 -10.44 -17.91
C PRO A 109 -14.82 -9.69 -19.12
N ARG A 110 -14.79 -8.36 -19.05
CA ARG A 110 -14.26 -7.46 -20.09
C ARG A 110 -12.90 -6.89 -19.73
N SER A 111 -12.08 -7.58 -18.93
CA SER A 111 -10.76 -7.11 -18.48
C SER A 111 -9.84 -6.70 -19.65
N ASN A 112 -9.88 -7.42 -20.77
CA ASN A 112 -9.00 -7.19 -21.92
C ASN A 112 -9.48 -6.07 -22.86
N VAL A 113 -10.66 -5.47 -22.62
CA VAL A 113 -11.18 -4.38 -23.49
C VAL A 113 -10.48 -3.08 -23.11
N LYS A 114 -9.99 -2.35 -24.12
CA LYS A 114 -9.37 -1.04 -23.92
C LYS A 114 -10.38 -0.07 -23.29
N CYS A 115 -9.96 0.64 -22.27
CA CYS A 115 -10.74 1.65 -21.58
C CYS A 115 -10.36 3.06 -22.09
N SER A 116 -11.27 4.02 -21.87
CA SER A 116 -10.96 5.44 -22.03
C SER A 116 -9.90 5.84 -21.00
N ASN A 117 -9.06 6.81 -21.33
CA ASN A 117 -8.10 7.35 -20.38
C ASN A 117 -8.82 8.00 -19.20
N LEU A 118 -8.21 7.90 -18.03
CA LEU A 118 -8.60 8.64 -16.83
C LEU A 118 -7.62 9.78 -16.66
N THR A 119 -8.15 10.99 -16.51
CA THR A 119 -7.33 12.19 -16.45
C THR A 119 -7.47 12.84 -15.08
N THR A 120 -6.36 13.20 -14.47
CA THR A 120 -6.31 13.96 -13.23
C THR A 120 -6.65 15.43 -13.49
N SER A 121 -6.98 16.19 -12.45
CA SER A 121 -7.23 17.64 -12.53
C SER A 121 -6.05 18.42 -13.13
N ASN A 122 -4.84 17.92 -12.99
CA ASN A 122 -3.62 18.49 -13.56
C ASN A 122 -3.42 18.15 -15.06
N GLY A 123 -4.38 17.46 -15.70
CA GLY A 123 -4.30 17.04 -17.09
C GLY A 123 -3.40 15.82 -17.34
N SER A 124 -2.94 15.12 -16.32
CA SER A 124 -2.12 13.91 -16.46
C SER A 124 -3.01 12.69 -16.64
N ASP A 125 -2.72 11.87 -17.64
CA ASP A 125 -3.40 10.59 -17.84
C ASP A 125 -2.87 9.51 -16.90
N LEU A 126 -3.78 8.75 -16.30
CA LEU A 126 -3.43 7.60 -15.46
C LEU A 126 -3.26 6.34 -16.31
N PRO A 127 -2.15 5.60 -16.18
CA PRO A 127 -1.90 4.42 -16.99
C PRO A 127 -2.80 3.25 -16.58
N TRP A 128 -3.34 2.53 -17.58
CA TRP A 128 -3.96 1.23 -17.40
C TRP A 128 -2.89 0.15 -17.37
N VAL A 129 -2.85 -0.62 -16.27
CA VAL A 129 -1.83 -1.65 -16.05
C VAL A 129 -2.45 -3.04 -15.96
N THR A 130 -1.66 -4.06 -16.31
CA THR A 130 -2.03 -5.48 -16.22
C THR A 130 -1.59 -6.13 -14.92
N ASP A 131 -0.66 -5.51 -14.21
CA ASP A 131 -0.14 -5.89 -12.90
C ASP A 131 0.01 -4.63 -12.06
N MET A 132 -0.46 -4.67 -10.81
CA MET A 132 -0.28 -3.59 -9.85
C MET A 132 0.09 -4.15 -8.48
N ARG A 133 0.99 -3.46 -7.80
CA ARG A 133 1.33 -3.78 -6.41
C ARG A 133 0.52 -2.90 -5.46
N TYR A 134 -0.27 -3.54 -4.60
CA TYR A 134 -1.00 -2.86 -3.53
C TYR A 134 -0.72 -3.54 -2.19
N LEU A 135 -0.30 -2.77 -1.20
CA LEU A 135 0.08 -3.26 0.15
C LEU A 135 0.99 -4.51 0.13
N GLY A 136 1.93 -4.54 -0.79
CA GLY A 136 2.87 -5.66 -0.92
C GLY A 136 2.38 -6.85 -1.74
N VAL A 137 1.11 -6.91 -2.09
CA VAL A 137 0.50 -7.97 -2.91
C VAL A 137 0.43 -7.51 -4.37
N HIS A 138 0.74 -8.42 -5.31
CA HIS A 138 0.62 -8.18 -6.74
C HIS A 138 -0.76 -8.65 -7.22
N ILE A 139 -1.59 -7.69 -7.64
CA ILE A 139 -2.90 -7.94 -8.24
C ILE A 139 -2.73 -7.95 -9.74
N ILE A 140 -3.32 -8.94 -10.43
CA ILE A 140 -3.23 -9.08 -11.87
C ILE A 140 -4.58 -8.90 -12.55
N GLN A 141 -4.55 -8.27 -13.72
CA GLN A 141 -5.70 -8.10 -14.57
C GLN A 141 -6.25 -9.46 -15.01
N SER A 142 -7.51 -9.77 -14.67
CA SER A 142 -8.12 -11.04 -15.00
C SER A 142 -9.66 -10.96 -14.96
N ARG A 143 -10.34 -12.03 -15.39
CA ARG A 143 -11.80 -12.13 -15.36
C ARG A 143 -12.40 -12.18 -13.96
N ILE A 144 -11.63 -12.68 -13.00
CA ILE A 144 -11.96 -12.75 -11.56
C ILE A 144 -10.81 -12.15 -10.78
N PHE A 145 -11.04 -11.71 -9.56
CA PHE A 145 -9.96 -11.21 -8.70
C PHE A 145 -8.88 -12.28 -8.53
N LYS A 146 -7.64 -11.92 -8.87
CA LYS A 146 -6.49 -12.82 -8.81
C LYS A 146 -5.23 -12.08 -8.40
N CYS A 147 -4.41 -12.72 -7.55
CA CYS A 147 -3.10 -12.23 -7.15
C CYS A 147 -2.00 -13.10 -7.80
N SER A 148 -0.81 -12.51 -7.96
CA SER A 148 0.41 -13.24 -8.34
C SER A 148 1.32 -13.38 -7.13
N PHE A 149 1.81 -14.58 -6.91
CA PHE A 149 2.77 -14.90 -5.86
C PHE A 149 4.20 -15.05 -6.37
N ASP A 150 4.45 -14.81 -7.65
CA ASP A 150 5.77 -15.01 -8.27
C ASP A 150 6.84 -14.13 -7.61
N GLN A 151 6.49 -12.91 -7.24
CA GLN A 151 7.42 -12.01 -6.54
C GLN A 151 7.69 -12.49 -5.11
N ALA A 152 6.67 -12.99 -4.41
CA ALA A 152 6.83 -13.58 -3.08
C ALA A 152 7.75 -14.81 -3.12
N LYS A 153 7.56 -15.70 -4.11
CA LYS A 153 8.42 -16.87 -4.35
C LYS A 153 9.87 -16.48 -4.63
N ARG A 154 10.09 -15.50 -5.52
CA ARG A 154 11.44 -14.98 -5.81
C ARG A 154 12.10 -14.37 -4.58
N SER A 155 11.35 -13.64 -3.78
CA SER A 155 11.84 -13.01 -2.55
C SER A 155 12.15 -14.05 -1.47
N PHE A 156 11.34 -15.10 -1.36
CA PHE A 156 11.60 -16.24 -0.51
C PHE A 156 12.93 -16.93 -0.88
N HIS A 157 13.12 -17.30 -2.14
CA HIS A 157 14.38 -17.93 -2.59
C HIS A 157 15.60 -17.04 -2.38
N ARG A 158 15.46 -15.73 -2.59
CA ARG A 158 16.54 -14.76 -2.31
C ARG A 158 16.90 -14.75 -0.82
N SER A 159 15.90 -14.74 0.05
CA SER A 159 16.08 -14.77 1.50
C SER A 159 16.68 -16.09 1.95
N LEU A 160 16.21 -17.23 1.40
CA LEU A 160 16.72 -18.56 1.66
C LEU A 160 18.21 -18.67 1.29
N ASN A 161 18.59 -18.24 0.10
CA ASN A 161 19.97 -18.23 -0.36
C ASN A 161 20.87 -17.34 0.54
N ALA A 162 20.33 -16.21 1.00
CA ALA A 162 21.05 -15.33 1.93
C ALA A 162 21.29 -15.98 3.30
N VAL A 163 20.31 -16.74 3.82
CA VAL A 163 20.48 -17.52 5.06
C VAL A 163 21.55 -18.60 4.86
N TYR A 164 21.43 -19.42 3.82
CA TYR A 164 22.41 -20.48 3.54
C TYR A 164 23.82 -19.93 3.29
N GLY A 165 23.96 -18.85 2.55
CA GLY A 165 25.26 -18.26 2.25
C GLY A 165 25.97 -17.69 3.47
N ARG A 166 25.21 -17.23 4.49
CA ARG A 166 25.78 -16.61 5.70
C ARG A 166 26.03 -17.60 6.82
N VAL A 167 25.11 -18.52 7.06
CA VAL A 167 25.14 -19.39 8.25
C VAL A 167 25.11 -20.88 7.94
N GLY A 168 24.76 -21.31 6.71
CA GLY A 168 24.55 -22.71 6.35
C GLY A 168 25.76 -23.61 6.53
N ARG A 169 27.00 -23.06 6.55
CA ARG A 169 28.24 -23.82 6.78
C ARG A 169 28.64 -23.94 8.25
N TYR A 170 28.10 -23.12 9.13
CA TYR A 170 28.54 -22.99 10.51
C TYR A 170 27.44 -23.32 11.52
N ALA A 171 26.18 -23.16 11.13
CA ALA A 171 25.05 -23.41 12.02
C ALA A 171 24.56 -24.86 11.92
N SER A 172 24.01 -25.37 13.02
CA SER A 172 23.32 -26.66 13.02
C SER A 172 22.08 -26.61 12.12
N GLU A 173 21.63 -27.75 11.60
CA GLU A 173 20.39 -27.86 10.80
C GLU A 173 19.20 -27.23 11.50
N GLU A 174 19.07 -27.45 12.80
CA GLU A 174 17.97 -26.94 13.61
C GLU A 174 17.92 -25.40 13.62
N VAL A 175 19.08 -24.74 13.71
CA VAL A 175 19.18 -23.28 13.65
C VAL A 175 18.84 -22.77 12.26
N VAL A 176 19.28 -23.44 11.19
CA VAL A 176 18.98 -23.08 9.82
C VAL A 176 17.48 -23.19 9.56
N ILE A 177 16.85 -24.30 9.94
CA ILE A 177 15.39 -24.51 9.81
C ILE A 177 14.63 -23.42 10.57
N LYS A 178 15.03 -23.10 11.79
CA LYS A 178 14.41 -22.04 12.60
C LYS A 178 14.52 -20.67 11.95
N LEU A 179 15.65 -20.34 11.35
CA LEU A 179 15.84 -19.10 10.59
C LEU A 179 14.95 -19.04 9.34
N ILE A 180 14.84 -20.16 8.60
CA ILE A 180 13.96 -20.25 7.44
C ILE A 180 12.51 -20.03 7.86
N THR A 181 12.08 -20.71 8.92
CA THR A 181 10.71 -20.60 9.44
C THR A 181 10.38 -19.17 9.88
N ILE A 182 11.29 -18.50 10.59
CA ILE A 182 11.01 -17.17 11.15
C ILE A 182 11.23 -16.04 10.13
N LYS A 183 12.16 -16.19 9.19
CA LYS A 183 12.56 -15.10 8.28
C LYS A 183 12.08 -15.28 6.84
N CYS A 184 12.04 -16.51 6.34
CA CYS A 184 11.72 -16.76 4.93
C CYS A 184 10.24 -17.09 4.74
N LEU A 185 9.63 -17.97 5.54
CA LEU A 185 8.22 -18.34 5.40
C LEU A 185 7.26 -17.15 5.46
N PRO A 186 7.41 -16.15 6.37
CA PRO A 186 6.53 -15.00 6.37
C PRO A 186 6.56 -14.19 5.06
N ILE A 187 7.68 -14.19 4.31
CA ILE A 187 7.78 -13.54 3.01
C ILE A 187 6.93 -14.27 1.97
N LEU A 188 6.96 -15.60 1.99
CA LEU A 188 6.21 -16.45 1.07
C LEU A 188 4.70 -16.39 1.34
N LEU A 189 4.32 -16.41 2.60
CA LEU A 189 2.92 -16.49 3.05
C LEU A 189 2.25 -15.12 3.19
N TYR A 190 2.97 -14.03 2.98
CA TYR A 190 2.41 -12.69 3.12
C TYR A 190 1.26 -12.45 2.15
N GLY A 191 0.11 -12.02 2.67
CA GLY A 191 -1.08 -11.68 1.90
C GLY A 191 -1.87 -12.88 1.37
N THR A 192 -1.49 -14.13 1.68
CA THR A 192 -2.22 -15.32 1.23
C THR A 192 -3.63 -15.41 1.83
N GLU A 193 -3.83 -14.84 3.00
CA GLU A 193 -5.13 -14.74 3.67
C GLU A 193 -6.13 -13.80 2.96
N ALA A 194 -5.61 -12.79 2.23
CA ALA A 194 -6.42 -11.83 1.48
C ALA A 194 -6.65 -12.25 0.01
N CYS A 195 -5.92 -13.25 -0.47
CA CYS A 195 -5.92 -13.68 -1.86
C CYS A 195 -6.56 -15.07 -2.02
N ALA A 196 -7.46 -15.21 -2.97
CA ALA A 196 -8.02 -16.51 -3.31
C ALA A 196 -6.93 -17.41 -3.91
N LEU A 197 -6.46 -18.40 -3.14
CA LEU A 197 -5.51 -19.40 -3.59
C LEU A 197 -6.23 -20.49 -4.41
N ASN A 198 -5.70 -20.79 -5.58
CA ASN A 198 -6.15 -21.93 -6.36
C ASN A 198 -5.30 -23.18 -6.02
N LYS A 199 -5.72 -24.36 -6.49
CA LYS A 199 -5.00 -25.62 -6.23
C LYS A 199 -3.55 -25.57 -6.76
N ALA A 200 -3.32 -24.93 -7.90
CA ALA A 200 -1.99 -24.83 -8.48
C ALA A 200 -1.06 -23.93 -7.63
N ASP A 201 -1.61 -22.87 -7.04
CA ASP A 201 -0.86 -22.02 -6.11
C ASP A 201 -0.46 -22.80 -4.85
N LEU A 202 -1.39 -23.60 -4.28
CA LEU A 202 -1.11 -24.46 -3.13
C LEU A 202 -0.02 -25.48 -3.44
N TYR A 203 -0.15 -26.23 -4.53
CA TYR A 203 0.91 -27.18 -4.95
C TYR A 203 2.26 -26.50 -5.16
N SER A 204 2.26 -25.28 -5.68
CA SER A 204 3.50 -24.53 -5.88
C SER A 204 4.12 -24.08 -4.57
N PHE A 205 3.34 -23.75 -3.56
CA PHE A 205 3.84 -23.44 -2.22
C PHE A 205 4.38 -24.68 -1.53
N ASP A 206 3.64 -25.79 -1.58
CA ASP A 206 4.08 -27.07 -1.00
C ASP A 206 5.42 -27.53 -1.63
N PHE A 207 5.58 -27.40 -2.94
CA PHE A 207 6.84 -27.71 -3.62
C PHE A 207 8.01 -26.83 -3.20
N ILE A 208 7.77 -25.59 -2.80
CA ILE A 208 8.83 -24.67 -2.36
C ILE A 208 9.23 -24.94 -0.91
N VAL A 209 8.32 -25.43 -0.08
CA VAL A 209 8.52 -25.63 1.35
C VAL A 209 9.07 -27.05 1.65
N ASN A 210 8.74 -28.04 0.82
CA ASN A 210 9.25 -29.43 0.91
C ASN A 210 10.55 -29.59 0.13
#